data_b799bb9abea5866f2f78e78dd4b47a96
#
_entry.id   b799bb9abea5866f2f78e78dd4b47a96
#
_cell.length_a   1.000
_cell.length_b   1.000
_cell.length_c   1.000
_cell.angle_alpha   90.00
_cell.angle_beta   90.00
_cell.angle_gamma   90.00
#
_symmetry.space_group_name_H-M   'P 1'
#
loop_
_entity.id
_entity.type
_entity.pdbx_description
1 polymer ?
#
loop_
_entity_poly.entity_id
_entity_poly.type
_entity_poly.pdbx_seq_one_letter_code
_entity_poly.pdbx_strand_id
1 'polypeptide(L)'
;MLVEEGRIRRIAREDAGRIPSGAQVIDCQGRTLMPGLIDAHVHLAIVELDDMATASLPPAVLAARITREIEATLDAGFTTVRDAGGLDAGFREAVRLGLIRGPRIFISGPFISQTGGHGDHRPRGWRGPMPAIPGLSSESILADSPQEVRRAAREALRRGADQIKVMASGGAASPTDELTHTQFSVEELAAAVEVARAVDTYVLAHAYGPRAIQNSLKAGVRSIEHANLLDEETADQMLAADDTYLVPTIITYELLARQELSSGWTEVNQRKIRQGLDGAYTALELAFEKGLRIGSGSDVLAEMQPLKGREIACQARVMGAMAAIVAATRTNAELMKIASEVGTVEEGKQADLIVVDGDPLGQPEILGDAQKVRLVCLGGRVVKELDGGRELSRAGSQR
;
A
#
# COMPACT_ATOMS: atom_id res chain seq x y z
N MET A 1 13.28 12.01 23.42
CA MET A 1 13.70 10.78 22.72
C MET A 1 15.11 10.98 22.18
N LEU A 2 15.96 9.96 22.22
CA LEU A 2 17.32 9.96 21.65
C LEU A 2 17.36 8.97 20.48
N VAL A 3 17.92 9.41 19.35
CA VAL A 3 18.15 8.59 18.16
C VAL A 3 19.65 8.53 17.90
N GLU A 4 20.18 7.32 17.71
CA GLU A 4 21.59 7.07 17.37
C GLU A 4 21.67 5.97 16.32
N GLU A 5 22.53 6.14 15.35
CA GLU A 5 22.74 5.16 14.26
C GLU A 5 21.43 4.72 13.57
N GLY A 6 20.52 5.66 13.41
CA GLY A 6 19.23 5.42 12.75
C GLY A 6 18.16 4.75 13.61
N ARG A 7 18.47 4.43 14.90
CA ARG A 7 17.55 3.71 15.80
C ARG A 7 17.16 4.56 16.99
N ILE A 8 15.98 4.31 17.52
CA ILE A 8 15.51 4.89 18.79
C ILE A 8 16.30 4.22 19.92
N ARG A 9 17.15 4.97 20.59
CA ARG A 9 18.00 4.48 21.68
C ARG A 9 17.37 4.64 23.05
N ARG A 10 16.63 5.73 23.25
CA ARG A 10 15.97 6.00 24.53
C ARG A 10 14.76 6.87 24.37
N ILE A 11 13.71 6.50 25.08
CA ILE A 11 12.50 7.30 25.25
C ILE A 11 12.43 7.70 26.74
N ALA A 12 12.39 9.01 27.02
CA ALA A 12 12.37 9.50 28.39
C ALA A 12 11.50 10.75 28.48
N ARG A 13 11.03 11.07 29.70
CA ARG A 13 10.41 12.36 30.00
C ARG A 13 11.46 13.47 29.95
N GLU A 14 11.02 14.70 29.73
CA GLU A 14 11.87 15.87 29.45
C GLU A 14 12.95 16.13 30.53
N ASP A 15 12.67 15.77 31.77
CA ASP A 15 13.57 15.92 32.93
C ASP A 15 14.54 14.76 33.18
N ALA A 16 14.47 13.71 32.38
CA ALA A 16 15.14 12.43 32.68
C ALA A 16 16.58 12.29 32.14
N GLY A 17 17.27 13.36 31.77
CA GLY A 17 18.70 13.24 31.43
C GLY A 17 19.31 14.38 30.59
N ARG A 18 20.63 14.46 30.61
CA ARG A 18 21.41 15.40 29.80
C ARG A 18 21.29 15.02 28.30
N ILE A 19 21.06 16.03 27.47
CA ILE A 19 21.22 15.92 26.02
C ILE A 19 22.70 15.62 25.76
N PRO A 20 23.06 14.57 24.99
CA PRO A 20 24.45 14.28 24.66
C PRO A 20 25.13 15.47 23.96
N SER A 21 26.39 15.70 24.26
CA SER A 21 27.17 16.74 23.60
C SER A 21 27.24 16.44 22.09
N GLY A 22 26.94 17.45 21.27
CA GLY A 22 26.96 17.32 19.81
C GLY A 22 25.67 16.73 19.20
N ALA A 23 24.66 16.40 20.00
CA ALA A 23 23.36 15.98 19.46
C ALA A 23 22.64 17.16 18.79
N GLN A 24 22.08 16.91 17.61
CA GLN A 24 21.12 17.82 16.99
C GLN A 24 19.80 17.72 17.75
N VAL A 25 19.28 18.85 18.23
CA VAL A 25 18.00 18.92 18.93
C VAL A 25 16.92 19.37 17.96
N ILE A 26 15.84 18.61 17.89
CA ILE A 26 14.63 18.96 17.13
C ILE A 26 13.51 19.23 18.13
N ASP A 27 13.06 20.48 18.20
CA ASP A 27 11.93 20.89 19.02
C ASP A 27 10.63 20.69 18.23
N CYS A 28 9.79 19.79 18.68
CA CYS A 28 8.50 19.54 18.06
C CYS A 28 7.44 20.62 18.37
N GLN A 29 7.74 21.59 19.26
CA GLN A 29 6.88 22.76 19.56
C GLN A 29 5.44 22.38 19.95
N GLY A 30 5.25 21.36 20.76
CA GLY A 30 3.94 20.87 21.17
C GLY A 30 3.14 20.10 20.12
N ARG A 31 3.74 19.81 18.95
CA ARG A 31 3.14 18.98 17.90
C ARG A 31 3.19 17.49 18.27
N THR A 32 2.42 16.70 17.54
CA THR A 32 2.34 15.25 17.75
C THR A 32 3.46 14.52 17.02
N LEU A 33 4.30 13.81 17.79
CA LEU A 33 5.27 12.85 17.27
C LEU A 33 4.61 11.46 17.23
N MET A 34 4.74 10.77 16.10
CA MET A 34 4.21 9.43 15.90
C MET A 34 5.10 8.58 14.99
N PRO A 35 4.89 7.24 14.92
CA PRO A 35 5.58 6.42 13.94
C PRO A 35 5.30 6.95 12.54
N GLY A 36 6.25 6.76 11.62
CA GLY A 36 6.00 6.95 10.21
C GLY A 36 4.85 6.08 9.73
N LEU A 37 4.00 6.63 8.87
CA LEU A 37 2.84 5.93 8.32
C LEU A 37 3.31 4.81 7.38
N ILE A 38 2.53 3.74 7.33
CA ILE A 38 2.71 2.61 6.43
C ILE A 38 1.45 2.46 5.59
N ASP A 39 1.59 2.50 4.27
CA ASP A 39 0.49 2.18 3.34
C ASP A 39 0.71 0.78 2.78
N ALA A 40 -0.19 -0.16 3.12
CA ALA A 40 -0.05 -1.55 2.72
C ALA A 40 -0.65 -1.88 1.34
N HIS A 41 -1.17 -0.88 0.62
CA HIS A 41 -1.71 -1.06 -0.72
C HIS A 41 -1.58 0.20 -1.56
N VAL A 42 -0.46 0.31 -2.27
CA VAL A 42 -0.24 1.40 -3.25
C VAL A 42 0.06 0.83 -4.63
N HIS A 43 -0.08 1.67 -5.65
CA HIS A 43 0.30 1.42 -7.04
C HIS A 43 1.08 2.62 -7.57
N LEU A 44 2.35 2.74 -7.17
CA LEU A 44 3.16 3.93 -7.46
C LEU A 44 3.47 4.12 -8.95
N ALA A 45 3.43 3.04 -9.73
CA ALA A 45 3.65 3.10 -11.17
C ALA A 45 2.38 3.41 -11.98
N ILE A 46 1.18 3.38 -11.37
CA ILE A 46 -0.07 3.72 -12.07
C ILE A 46 -0.29 5.24 -11.98
N VAL A 47 0.33 5.97 -12.90
CA VAL A 47 0.26 7.45 -13.00
C VAL A 47 -0.77 7.96 -14.00
N GLU A 48 -1.44 7.05 -14.70
CA GLU A 48 -2.58 7.26 -15.60
C GLU A 48 -3.57 6.11 -15.41
N LEU A 49 -4.87 6.39 -15.52
CA LEU A 49 -5.91 5.35 -15.42
C LEU A 49 -6.10 4.56 -16.73
N ASP A 50 -5.62 5.10 -17.84
CA ASP A 50 -5.71 4.48 -19.17
C ASP A 50 -4.35 3.87 -19.56
N ASP A 51 -4.32 2.54 -19.75
CA ASP A 51 -3.13 1.81 -20.15
C ASP A 51 -2.59 2.26 -21.51
N MET A 52 -3.47 2.66 -22.45
CA MET A 52 -3.06 3.16 -23.76
C MET A 52 -2.44 4.56 -23.66
N ALA A 53 -2.98 5.41 -22.79
CA ALA A 53 -2.38 6.70 -22.48
C ALA A 53 -0.99 6.50 -21.84
N THR A 54 -0.87 5.59 -20.88
CA THR A 54 0.42 5.22 -20.25
C THR A 54 1.43 4.75 -21.29
N ALA A 55 1.05 3.81 -22.17
CA ALA A 55 1.92 3.26 -23.21
C ALA A 55 2.35 4.30 -24.27
N SER A 56 1.60 5.39 -24.39
CA SER A 56 1.89 6.49 -25.33
C SER A 56 2.86 7.54 -24.76
N LEU A 57 3.15 7.50 -23.45
CA LEU A 57 4.08 8.45 -22.84
C LEU A 57 5.54 8.11 -23.22
N PRO A 58 6.38 9.14 -23.43
CA PRO A 58 7.81 8.90 -23.52
C PRO A 58 8.33 8.27 -22.23
N PRO A 59 9.19 7.21 -22.30
CA PRO A 59 9.67 6.50 -21.10
C PRO A 59 10.26 7.39 -20.01
N ALA A 60 11.01 8.44 -20.40
CA ALA A 60 11.58 9.41 -19.46
C ALA A 60 10.51 10.23 -18.71
N VAL A 61 9.39 10.56 -19.37
CA VAL A 61 8.26 11.26 -18.74
C VAL A 61 7.59 10.35 -17.73
N LEU A 62 7.36 9.09 -18.09
CA LEU A 62 6.73 8.11 -17.20
C LEU A 62 7.62 7.86 -15.97
N ALA A 63 8.92 7.64 -16.16
CA ALA A 63 9.87 7.47 -15.06
C ALA A 63 9.90 8.69 -14.12
N ALA A 64 9.88 9.90 -14.67
CA ALA A 64 9.86 11.14 -13.89
C ALA A 64 8.55 11.29 -13.07
N ARG A 65 7.39 10.92 -13.64
CA ARG A 65 6.12 10.91 -12.92
C ARG A 65 6.13 9.91 -11.77
N ILE A 66 6.56 8.67 -12.01
CA ILE A 66 6.68 7.63 -10.96
C ILE A 66 7.62 8.12 -9.84
N THR A 67 8.78 8.70 -10.20
CA THR A 67 9.72 9.26 -9.22
C THR A 67 9.04 10.33 -8.36
N ARG A 68 8.28 11.22 -8.96
CA ARG A 68 7.56 12.29 -8.22
C ARG A 68 6.53 11.71 -7.25
N GLU A 69 5.81 10.65 -7.64
CA GLU A 69 4.86 9.98 -6.75
C GLU A 69 5.55 9.28 -5.56
N ILE A 70 6.71 8.66 -5.81
CA ILE A 70 7.54 8.07 -4.75
C ILE A 70 7.98 9.14 -3.74
N GLU A 71 8.48 10.29 -4.23
CA GLU A 71 8.92 11.39 -3.37
C GLU A 71 7.75 12.03 -2.59
N ALA A 72 6.63 12.28 -3.28
CA ALA A 72 5.41 12.84 -2.67
C ALA A 72 4.83 11.92 -1.59
N THR A 73 4.93 10.60 -1.78
CA THR A 73 4.52 9.60 -0.79
C THR A 73 5.31 9.73 0.52
N LEU A 74 6.63 9.89 0.43
CA LEU A 74 7.48 10.14 1.61
C LEU A 74 7.11 11.48 2.26
N ASP A 75 6.91 12.53 1.45
CA ASP A 75 6.56 13.87 1.94
C ASP A 75 5.19 13.92 2.61
N ALA A 76 4.28 12.99 2.27
CA ALA A 76 3.00 12.80 2.96
C ALA A 76 3.13 12.03 4.29
N GLY A 77 4.35 11.63 4.70
CA GLY A 77 4.59 10.96 5.99
C GLY A 77 4.56 9.44 5.92
N PHE A 78 4.38 8.85 4.74
CA PHE A 78 4.49 7.41 4.56
C PHE A 78 5.97 7.02 4.44
N THR A 79 6.52 6.49 5.52
CA THR A 79 7.94 6.07 5.59
C THR A 79 8.15 4.67 5.02
N THR A 80 7.09 3.89 4.90
CA THR A 80 7.08 2.54 4.32
C THR A 80 5.83 2.35 3.48
N VAL A 81 5.97 1.68 2.33
CA VAL A 81 4.85 1.30 1.48
C VAL A 81 4.99 -0.12 0.95
N ARG A 82 3.84 -0.80 0.76
CA ARG A 82 3.74 -2.04 0.03
C ARG A 82 3.06 -1.76 -1.32
N ASP A 83 3.85 -1.76 -2.40
CA ASP A 83 3.29 -1.69 -3.75
C ASP A 83 2.63 -3.03 -4.08
N ALA A 84 1.30 -2.97 -4.25
CA ALA A 84 0.46 -4.13 -4.50
C ALA A 84 0.50 -4.58 -5.96
N GLY A 85 1.38 -3.98 -6.75
CA GLY A 85 1.71 -4.39 -8.11
C GLY A 85 1.91 -3.21 -9.06
N GLY A 86 2.71 -3.45 -10.06
CA GLY A 86 3.03 -2.51 -11.13
C GLY A 86 4.40 -1.86 -11.01
N LEU A 87 4.94 -1.67 -9.81
CA LEU A 87 6.24 -1.02 -9.65
C LEU A 87 7.40 -2.01 -9.92
N ASP A 88 8.37 -1.56 -10.72
CA ASP A 88 9.61 -2.32 -10.97
C ASP A 88 10.60 -2.20 -9.81
N ALA A 89 11.37 -3.27 -9.58
CA ALA A 89 12.40 -3.34 -8.55
C ALA A 89 13.48 -2.26 -8.69
N GLY A 90 13.68 -1.73 -9.89
CA GLY A 90 14.63 -0.67 -10.16
C GLY A 90 14.33 0.61 -9.38
N PHE A 91 13.05 0.96 -9.16
CA PHE A 91 12.68 2.11 -8.34
C PHE A 91 13.01 1.90 -6.87
N ARG A 92 12.72 0.72 -6.31
CA ARG A 92 13.15 0.37 -4.94
C ARG A 92 14.67 0.48 -4.80
N GLU A 93 15.41 -0.02 -5.78
CA GLU A 93 16.86 0.03 -5.79
C GLU A 93 17.38 1.47 -5.93
N ALA A 94 16.74 2.31 -6.75
CA ALA A 94 17.08 3.72 -6.89
C ALA A 94 16.89 4.49 -5.57
N VAL A 95 15.83 4.18 -4.80
CA VAL A 95 15.64 4.74 -3.44
C VAL A 95 16.75 4.24 -2.51
N ARG A 96 17.04 2.94 -2.52
CA ARG A 96 18.09 2.33 -1.67
C ARG A 96 19.49 2.92 -1.95
N LEU A 97 19.79 3.21 -3.19
CA LEU A 97 21.04 3.84 -3.62
C LEU A 97 21.06 5.36 -3.38
N GLY A 98 19.96 5.96 -2.94
CA GLY A 98 19.85 7.41 -2.73
C GLY A 98 19.83 8.22 -4.02
N LEU A 99 19.55 7.60 -5.16
CA LEU A 99 19.41 8.29 -6.46
C LEU A 99 18.12 9.10 -6.52
N ILE A 100 17.08 8.62 -5.86
CA ILE A 100 15.80 9.32 -5.65
C ILE A 100 15.44 9.25 -4.17
N ARG A 101 14.71 10.26 -3.69
CA ARG A 101 14.11 10.25 -2.35
C ARG A 101 12.88 9.34 -2.38
N GLY A 102 12.63 8.63 -1.30
CA GLY A 102 11.43 7.79 -1.22
C GLY A 102 11.32 7.05 0.11
N PRO A 103 10.15 6.46 0.37
CA PRO A 103 9.93 5.58 1.52
C PRO A 103 10.69 4.26 1.35
N ARG A 104 10.68 3.43 2.37
CA ARG A 104 11.01 2.01 2.26
C ARG A 104 9.93 1.32 1.42
N ILE A 105 10.29 0.76 0.27
CA ILE A 105 9.35 0.18 -0.69
C ILE A 105 9.46 -1.33 -0.68
N PHE A 106 8.31 -2.02 -0.54
CA PHE A 106 8.13 -3.45 -0.76
C PHE A 106 7.27 -3.62 -2.02
N ILE A 107 7.72 -4.42 -2.97
CA ILE A 107 7.06 -4.54 -4.27
C ILE A 107 6.49 -5.93 -4.51
N SER A 108 5.36 -6.00 -5.21
CA SER A 108 4.81 -7.25 -5.75
C SER A 108 5.26 -7.51 -7.20
N GLY A 109 5.76 -6.49 -7.90
CA GLY A 109 6.07 -6.60 -9.32
C GLY A 109 4.81 -6.80 -10.17
N PRO A 110 4.78 -7.75 -11.10
CA PRO A 110 3.60 -7.98 -11.94
C PRO A 110 2.45 -8.60 -11.15
N PHE A 111 1.21 -8.26 -11.53
CA PHE A 111 0.02 -8.97 -11.06
C PHE A 111 -0.03 -10.38 -11.64
N ILE A 112 -0.58 -11.34 -10.89
CA ILE A 112 -0.93 -12.66 -11.44
C ILE A 112 -2.45 -12.72 -11.56
N SER A 113 -2.93 -12.93 -12.78
CA SER A 113 -4.35 -12.96 -13.10
C SER A 113 -4.66 -14.11 -14.06
N GLN A 114 -5.91 -14.60 -14.03
CA GLN A 114 -6.37 -15.51 -15.07
C GLN A 114 -6.71 -14.76 -16.37
N THR A 115 -6.81 -15.48 -17.49
CA THR A 115 -7.33 -14.93 -18.75
C THR A 115 -8.76 -14.39 -18.53
N GLY A 116 -9.00 -13.14 -18.96
CA GLY A 116 -10.28 -12.44 -18.74
C GLY A 116 -10.55 -12.07 -17.29
N GLY A 117 -9.57 -12.19 -16.39
CA GLY A 117 -9.64 -11.77 -14.99
C GLY A 117 -9.31 -10.29 -14.79
N HIS A 118 -9.30 -9.85 -13.53
CA HIS A 118 -9.15 -8.44 -13.18
C HIS A 118 -7.84 -7.81 -13.67
N GLY A 119 -6.74 -8.57 -13.72
CA GLY A 119 -5.48 -8.09 -14.27
C GLY A 119 -5.35 -8.26 -15.78
N ASP A 120 -6.36 -8.77 -16.48
CA ASP A 120 -6.38 -8.84 -17.94
C ASP A 120 -7.16 -7.65 -18.51
N HIS A 121 -6.46 -6.56 -18.72
CA HIS A 121 -7.07 -5.30 -19.19
C HIS A 121 -7.38 -5.28 -20.68
N ARG A 122 -7.18 -6.40 -21.41
CA ARG A 122 -7.47 -6.47 -22.85
C ARG A 122 -8.96 -6.32 -23.13
N PRO A 123 -9.36 -5.34 -23.95
CA PRO A 123 -10.75 -5.24 -24.42
C PRO A 123 -11.15 -6.49 -25.20
N ARG A 124 -12.44 -6.84 -25.21
CA ARG A 124 -12.96 -8.07 -25.85
C ARG A 124 -12.52 -8.26 -27.32
N GLY A 125 -12.31 -7.17 -28.05
CA GLY A 125 -11.85 -7.19 -29.45
C GLY A 125 -10.34 -7.32 -29.62
N TRP A 126 -9.55 -7.17 -28.55
CA TRP A 126 -8.09 -7.17 -28.61
C TRP A 126 -7.52 -8.58 -28.75
N ARG A 127 -6.43 -8.71 -29.55
CA ARG A 127 -5.79 -10.01 -29.90
C ARG A 127 -4.28 -9.99 -29.70
N GLY A 128 -3.76 -9.73 -28.66
CA GLY A 128 -2.32 -9.68 -28.34
C GLY A 128 -2.08 -9.15 -26.95
N PRO A 129 -0.82 -9.01 -26.52
CA PRO A 129 -0.51 -8.38 -25.25
C PRO A 129 -0.91 -6.90 -25.28
N MET A 130 -1.26 -6.33 -24.13
CA MET A 130 -1.42 -4.89 -23.99
C MET A 130 -0.06 -4.22 -24.22
N PRO A 131 -0.05 -3.04 -24.86
CA PRO A 131 1.16 -2.24 -24.94
C PRO A 131 1.68 -1.89 -23.56
N ALA A 132 2.99 -2.10 -23.34
CA ALA A 132 3.64 -1.78 -22.08
C ALA A 132 5.05 -1.25 -22.33
N ILE A 133 5.49 -0.36 -21.45
CA ILE A 133 6.89 0.09 -21.42
C ILE A 133 7.60 -0.72 -20.33
N PRO A 134 8.52 -1.65 -20.71
CA PRO A 134 9.16 -2.55 -19.75
C PRO A 134 9.77 -1.81 -18.56
N GLY A 135 9.44 -2.25 -17.35
CA GLY A 135 9.91 -1.65 -16.09
C GLY A 135 9.26 -0.31 -15.70
N LEU A 136 8.33 0.21 -16.51
CA LEU A 136 7.65 1.50 -16.23
C LEU A 136 6.12 1.39 -16.23
N SER A 137 5.55 0.43 -16.96
CA SER A 137 4.11 0.18 -16.96
C SER A 137 3.75 -0.94 -16.00
N SER A 138 2.54 -0.91 -15.45
CA SER A 138 1.95 -2.07 -14.78
C SER A 138 1.85 -3.23 -15.76
N GLU A 139 2.24 -4.41 -15.31
CA GLU A 139 2.19 -5.64 -16.08
C GLU A 139 1.43 -6.72 -15.34
N SER A 140 0.72 -7.55 -16.11
CA SER A 140 0.10 -8.78 -15.60
C SER A 140 0.73 -10.00 -16.24
N ILE A 141 0.94 -11.05 -15.45
CA ILE A 141 1.26 -12.39 -15.96
C ILE A 141 -0.05 -13.19 -15.93
N LEU A 142 -0.55 -13.55 -17.11
CA LEU A 142 -1.73 -14.39 -17.22
C LEU A 142 -1.36 -15.86 -16.99
N ALA A 143 -2.16 -16.53 -16.16
CA ALA A 143 -1.95 -17.92 -15.73
C ALA A 143 -3.28 -18.61 -15.50
N ASP A 144 -3.50 -19.75 -16.17
CA ASP A 144 -4.78 -20.47 -16.20
C ASP A 144 -4.65 -21.91 -15.66
N SER A 145 -3.61 -22.19 -14.89
CA SER A 145 -3.40 -23.45 -14.22
C SER A 145 -2.48 -23.30 -13.01
N PRO A 146 -2.50 -24.25 -12.05
CA PRO A 146 -1.56 -24.22 -10.90
C PRO A 146 -0.08 -24.19 -11.33
N GLN A 147 0.27 -24.83 -12.47
CA GLN A 147 1.63 -24.83 -13.00
C GLN A 147 2.03 -23.46 -13.54
N GLU A 148 1.13 -22.78 -14.22
CA GLU A 148 1.36 -21.44 -14.75
C GLU A 148 1.42 -20.40 -13.63
N VAL A 149 0.53 -20.47 -12.63
CA VAL A 149 0.57 -19.63 -11.43
C VAL A 149 1.90 -19.82 -10.68
N ARG A 150 2.36 -21.07 -10.51
CA ARG A 150 3.67 -21.35 -9.90
C ARG A 150 4.81 -20.71 -10.69
N ARG A 151 4.78 -20.80 -12.03
CA ARG A 151 5.77 -20.15 -12.90
C ARG A 151 5.71 -18.64 -12.78
N ALA A 152 4.51 -18.05 -12.79
CA ALA A 152 4.30 -16.61 -12.66
C ALA A 152 4.81 -16.08 -11.31
N ALA A 153 4.51 -16.78 -10.22
CA ALA A 153 4.99 -16.45 -8.89
C ALA A 153 6.53 -16.47 -8.80
N ARG A 154 7.18 -17.49 -9.38
CA ARG A 154 8.64 -17.55 -9.47
C ARG A 154 9.22 -16.43 -10.32
N GLU A 155 8.55 -16.04 -11.40
CA GLU A 155 8.97 -14.93 -12.26
C GLU A 155 8.83 -13.59 -11.53
N ALA A 156 7.76 -13.36 -10.75
CA ALA A 156 7.62 -12.17 -9.91
C ALA A 156 8.79 -12.07 -8.90
N LEU A 157 9.10 -13.16 -8.21
CA LEU A 157 10.25 -13.22 -7.28
C LEU A 157 11.60 -13.00 -8.01
N ARG A 158 11.80 -13.60 -9.19
CA ARG A 158 12.99 -13.38 -10.02
C ARG A 158 13.16 -11.91 -10.41
N ARG A 159 12.05 -11.19 -10.64
CA ARG A 159 12.05 -9.75 -10.90
C ARG A 159 12.23 -8.90 -9.64
N GLY A 160 12.38 -9.52 -8.46
CA GLY A 160 12.67 -8.85 -7.20
C GLY A 160 11.44 -8.55 -6.35
N ALA A 161 10.31 -9.23 -6.56
CA ALA A 161 9.14 -9.08 -5.68
C ALA A 161 9.46 -9.49 -4.24
N ASP A 162 8.97 -8.71 -3.27
CA ASP A 162 9.06 -8.99 -1.84
C ASP A 162 7.87 -9.85 -1.38
N GLN A 163 6.73 -9.74 -2.07
CA GLN A 163 5.50 -10.52 -1.88
C GLN A 163 4.84 -10.76 -3.24
N ILE A 164 3.85 -11.67 -3.29
CA ILE A 164 3.18 -12.05 -4.53
C ILE A 164 1.75 -11.50 -4.53
N LYS A 165 1.34 -10.79 -5.60
CA LYS A 165 -0.03 -10.30 -5.79
C LYS A 165 -0.79 -11.19 -6.77
N VAL A 166 -1.98 -11.65 -6.34
CA VAL A 166 -2.93 -12.40 -7.18
C VAL A 166 -4.27 -11.70 -7.26
N MET A 167 -4.97 -11.87 -8.38
CA MET A 167 -6.32 -11.36 -8.58
C MET A 167 -7.32 -12.51 -8.39
N ALA A 168 -7.88 -12.65 -7.16
CA ALA A 168 -8.78 -13.76 -6.80
C ALA A 168 -10.25 -13.47 -7.12
N SER A 169 -10.60 -12.24 -7.43
CA SER A 169 -11.94 -11.86 -7.91
C SER A 169 -11.86 -10.90 -9.08
N GLY A 170 -13.00 -10.64 -9.72
CA GLY A 170 -13.15 -9.52 -10.63
C GLY A 170 -13.02 -8.19 -9.89
N GLY A 171 -12.94 -7.08 -10.62
CA GLY A 171 -12.69 -5.76 -10.04
C GLY A 171 -13.34 -4.61 -10.80
N ALA A 172 -13.22 -3.42 -10.25
CA ALA A 172 -13.87 -2.22 -10.79
C ALA A 172 -13.24 -1.74 -12.11
N ALA A 173 -11.92 -1.82 -12.24
CA ALA A 173 -11.18 -1.32 -13.40
C ALA A 173 -11.27 -2.23 -14.64
N SER A 174 -11.41 -3.53 -14.45
CA SER A 174 -11.41 -4.52 -15.55
C SER A 174 -12.65 -4.42 -16.46
N PRO A 175 -12.49 -4.62 -17.79
CA PRO A 175 -13.58 -4.44 -18.74
C PRO A 175 -14.50 -5.65 -18.90
N THR A 176 -14.12 -6.83 -18.40
CA THR A 176 -14.73 -8.11 -18.79
C THR A 176 -15.35 -8.90 -17.66
N ASP A 177 -15.13 -8.54 -16.41
CA ASP A 177 -15.61 -9.25 -15.22
C ASP A 177 -16.54 -8.41 -14.34
N GLU A 178 -17.06 -9.02 -13.29
CA GLU A 178 -17.89 -8.40 -12.25
C GLU A 178 -17.19 -8.56 -10.89
N LEU A 179 -17.46 -7.68 -9.92
CA LEU A 179 -16.87 -7.73 -8.57
C LEU A 179 -17.06 -9.09 -7.88
N THR A 180 -18.19 -9.73 -8.16
CA THR A 180 -18.59 -11.03 -7.56
C THR A 180 -17.99 -12.24 -8.25
N HIS A 181 -17.35 -12.07 -9.42
CA HIS A 181 -16.76 -13.19 -10.12
C HIS A 181 -15.56 -13.71 -9.35
N THR A 182 -15.62 -14.99 -8.96
CA THR A 182 -14.48 -15.69 -8.37
C THR A 182 -13.50 -16.02 -9.49
N GLN A 183 -12.25 -15.66 -9.28
CA GLN A 183 -11.12 -15.96 -10.17
C GLN A 183 -10.14 -16.83 -9.40
N PHE A 184 -9.46 -17.71 -10.08
CA PHE A 184 -8.63 -18.78 -9.52
C PHE A 184 -9.37 -19.77 -8.60
N SER A 185 -9.04 -21.02 -8.77
CA SER A 185 -9.38 -22.11 -7.84
C SER A 185 -8.48 -22.06 -6.60
N VAL A 186 -8.84 -22.85 -5.59
CA VAL A 186 -8.00 -23.01 -4.39
C VAL A 186 -6.62 -23.57 -4.75
N GLU A 187 -6.55 -24.52 -5.69
CA GLU A 187 -5.30 -25.15 -6.14
C GLU A 187 -4.37 -24.18 -6.84
N GLU A 188 -4.93 -23.26 -7.63
CA GLU A 188 -4.16 -22.21 -8.32
C GLU A 188 -3.60 -21.20 -7.31
N LEU A 189 -4.42 -20.73 -6.37
CA LEU A 189 -3.97 -19.85 -5.30
C LEU A 189 -2.93 -20.52 -4.40
N ALA A 190 -3.13 -21.81 -4.07
CA ALA A 190 -2.18 -22.58 -3.27
C ALA A 190 -0.82 -22.71 -3.95
N ALA A 191 -0.78 -22.78 -5.29
CA ALA A 191 0.47 -22.82 -6.04
C ALA A 191 1.30 -21.52 -5.87
N ALA A 192 0.66 -20.35 -5.79
CA ALA A 192 1.34 -19.10 -5.46
C ALA A 192 1.82 -19.08 -4.00
N VAL A 193 0.99 -19.54 -3.06
CA VAL A 193 1.32 -19.61 -1.63
C VAL A 193 2.50 -20.56 -1.36
N GLU A 194 2.54 -21.72 -2.04
CA GLU A 194 3.67 -22.65 -1.96
C GLU A 194 5.00 -21.97 -2.34
N VAL A 195 4.99 -21.22 -3.46
CA VAL A 195 6.18 -20.51 -3.93
C VAL A 195 6.59 -19.41 -2.94
N ALA A 196 5.63 -18.64 -2.42
CA ALA A 196 5.90 -17.58 -1.45
C ALA A 196 6.51 -18.13 -0.16
N ARG A 197 5.93 -19.21 0.40
CA ARG A 197 6.42 -19.87 1.62
C ARG A 197 7.84 -20.43 1.47
N ALA A 198 8.20 -20.90 0.28
CA ALA A 198 9.53 -21.44 0.02
C ALA A 198 10.67 -20.40 0.16
N VAL A 199 10.32 -19.09 0.18
CA VAL A 199 11.24 -17.96 0.35
C VAL A 199 10.83 -17.04 1.50
N ASP A 200 10.10 -17.58 2.48
CA ASP A 200 9.65 -16.89 3.71
C ASP A 200 8.81 -15.63 3.50
N THR A 201 8.17 -15.50 2.32
CA THR A 201 7.26 -14.39 2.02
C THR A 201 5.79 -14.83 2.01
N TYR A 202 4.91 -14.02 1.45
CA TYR A 202 3.47 -14.23 1.50
C TYR A 202 2.77 -13.80 0.21
N VAL A 203 1.49 -14.18 0.10
CA VAL A 203 0.59 -13.77 -0.98
C VAL A 203 -0.42 -12.77 -0.44
N LEU A 204 -0.70 -11.73 -1.24
CA LEU A 204 -1.85 -10.84 -1.08
C LEU A 204 -2.83 -11.06 -2.25
N ALA A 205 -4.12 -11.07 -1.95
CA ALA A 205 -5.17 -11.34 -2.92
C ALA A 205 -6.17 -10.20 -3.00
N HIS A 206 -6.35 -9.66 -4.21
CA HIS A 206 -7.51 -8.85 -4.54
C HIS A 206 -8.76 -9.74 -4.49
N ALA A 207 -9.69 -9.47 -3.59
CA ALA A 207 -10.88 -10.30 -3.38
C ALA A 207 -12.03 -9.48 -2.79
N TYR A 208 -13.14 -9.34 -3.52
CA TYR A 208 -14.31 -8.59 -3.07
C TYR A 208 -15.34 -9.45 -2.35
N GLY A 209 -15.73 -10.55 -2.98
CA GLY A 209 -16.87 -11.35 -2.54
C GLY A 209 -16.48 -12.57 -1.70
N PRO A 210 -17.45 -13.13 -0.94
CA PRO A 210 -17.22 -14.22 0.00
C PRO A 210 -16.46 -15.41 -0.60
N ARG A 211 -16.88 -15.89 -1.77
CA ARG A 211 -16.30 -17.08 -2.38
C ARG A 211 -14.81 -16.89 -2.75
N ALA A 212 -14.44 -15.71 -3.25
CA ALA A 212 -13.05 -15.40 -3.58
C ALA A 212 -12.19 -15.31 -2.31
N ILE A 213 -12.73 -14.70 -1.25
CA ILE A 213 -12.08 -14.61 0.06
C ILE A 213 -11.91 -16.02 0.64
N GLN A 214 -12.96 -16.84 0.67
CA GLN A 214 -12.91 -18.21 1.18
C GLN A 214 -11.90 -19.10 0.44
N ASN A 215 -11.82 -18.99 -0.91
CA ASN A 215 -10.81 -19.70 -1.69
C ASN A 215 -9.40 -19.24 -1.29
N SER A 216 -9.20 -17.93 -1.11
CA SER A 216 -7.93 -17.34 -0.69
C SER A 216 -7.51 -17.83 0.71
N LEU A 217 -8.45 -17.89 1.66
CA LEU A 217 -8.21 -18.41 3.01
C LEU A 217 -7.82 -19.89 2.98
N LYS A 218 -8.58 -20.72 2.24
CA LYS A 218 -8.28 -22.16 2.09
C LYS A 218 -6.91 -22.41 1.46
N ALA A 219 -6.47 -21.53 0.56
CA ALA A 219 -5.14 -21.59 -0.05
C ALA A 219 -4.02 -21.13 0.88
N GLY A 220 -4.34 -20.40 1.96
CA GLY A 220 -3.37 -19.86 2.91
C GLY A 220 -2.81 -18.49 2.51
N VAL A 221 -3.58 -17.68 1.80
CA VAL A 221 -3.27 -16.28 1.50
C VAL A 221 -3.26 -15.47 2.80
N ARG A 222 -2.24 -14.63 2.99
CA ARG A 222 -2.05 -13.84 4.21
C ARG A 222 -2.84 -12.54 4.24
N SER A 223 -2.96 -11.85 3.11
CA SER A 223 -3.55 -10.52 3.03
C SER A 223 -4.69 -10.51 2.03
N ILE A 224 -5.88 -10.17 2.52
CA ILE A 224 -7.09 -9.99 1.71
C ILE A 224 -7.28 -8.50 1.49
N GLU A 225 -7.26 -8.09 0.23
CA GLU A 225 -7.40 -6.70 -0.16
C GLU A 225 -8.86 -6.40 -0.52
N HIS A 226 -9.36 -5.24 -0.11
CA HIS A 226 -10.71 -4.70 -0.33
C HIS A 226 -11.79 -5.37 0.51
N ALA A 227 -12.22 -6.59 0.17
CA ALA A 227 -13.27 -7.36 0.84
C ALA A 227 -14.61 -6.62 0.99
N ASN A 228 -14.94 -5.69 0.06
CA ASN A 228 -16.09 -4.79 0.18
C ASN A 228 -17.46 -5.51 0.25
N LEU A 229 -17.52 -6.79 -0.13
CA LEU A 229 -18.72 -7.62 -0.08
C LEU A 229 -18.61 -8.74 0.96
N LEU A 230 -17.83 -8.51 2.04
CA LEU A 230 -17.63 -9.44 3.15
C LEU A 230 -18.96 -9.74 3.83
N ASP A 231 -19.26 -11.02 4.08
CA ASP A 231 -20.38 -11.48 4.87
C ASP A 231 -19.94 -12.08 6.23
N GLU A 232 -20.89 -12.31 7.13
CA GLU A 232 -20.62 -12.81 8.46
C GLU A 232 -19.90 -14.16 8.47
N GLU A 233 -20.33 -15.11 7.63
CA GLU A 233 -19.72 -16.44 7.54
C GLU A 233 -18.27 -16.34 7.12
N THR A 234 -17.98 -15.51 6.13
CA THR A 234 -16.61 -15.32 5.63
C THR A 234 -15.75 -14.57 6.65
N ALA A 235 -16.31 -13.60 7.38
CA ALA A 235 -15.63 -12.92 8.47
C ALA A 235 -15.24 -13.90 9.59
N ASP A 236 -16.14 -14.82 9.96
CA ASP A 236 -15.84 -15.87 10.94
C ASP A 236 -14.73 -16.82 10.45
N GLN A 237 -14.71 -17.15 9.15
CA GLN A 237 -13.64 -17.94 8.54
C GLN A 237 -12.31 -17.18 8.54
N MET A 238 -12.32 -15.87 8.27
CA MET A 238 -11.12 -15.02 8.36
C MET A 238 -10.58 -14.97 9.80
N LEU A 239 -11.47 -14.83 10.79
CA LEU A 239 -11.08 -14.80 12.20
C LEU A 239 -10.45 -16.13 12.64
N ALA A 240 -10.97 -17.25 12.13
CA ALA A 240 -10.44 -18.59 12.40
C ALA A 240 -9.12 -18.89 11.66
N ALA A 241 -8.81 -18.14 10.61
CA ALA A 241 -7.58 -18.30 9.86
C ALA A 241 -6.43 -17.56 10.58
N ASP A 242 -5.47 -18.33 11.08
CA ASP A 242 -4.28 -17.77 11.69
C ASP A 242 -3.50 -16.94 10.67
N ASP A 243 -2.98 -15.78 11.12
CA ASP A 243 -2.07 -14.94 10.35
C ASP A 243 -2.68 -14.30 9.07
N THR A 244 -4.01 -14.09 9.06
CA THR A 244 -4.70 -13.39 7.96
C THR A 244 -5.04 -11.95 8.35
N TYR A 245 -4.90 -11.04 7.38
CA TYR A 245 -5.16 -9.60 7.52
C TYR A 245 -6.15 -9.15 6.45
N LEU A 246 -6.99 -8.19 6.81
CA LEU A 246 -7.82 -7.42 5.89
C LEU A 246 -7.15 -6.07 5.63
N VAL A 247 -7.06 -5.65 4.37
CA VAL A 247 -6.63 -4.30 3.98
C VAL A 247 -7.75 -3.64 3.19
N PRO A 248 -8.65 -2.90 3.84
CA PRO A 248 -9.68 -2.13 3.16
C PRO A 248 -9.03 -0.95 2.42
N THR A 249 -9.60 -0.56 1.32
CA THR A 249 -9.10 0.52 0.47
C THR A 249 -10.26 1.45 0.13
N ILE A 250 -10.87 2.02 1.17
CA ILE A 250 -12.16 2.72 1.05
C ILE A 250 -12.02 4.00 0.24
N ILE A 251 -10.93 4.75 0.48
CA ILE A 251 -10.74 6.07 -0.15
C ILE A 251 -10.73 6.00 -1.67
N THR A 252 -10.21 4.93 -2.27
CA THR A 252 -10.19 4.80 -3.73
C THR A 252 -11.60 4.78 -4.30
N TYR A 253 -12.56 4.10 -3.64
CA TYR A 253 -13.97 4.07 -4.09
C TYR A 253 -14.65 5.42 -3.88
N GLU A 254 -14.39 6.12 -2.76
CA GLU A 254 -14.92 7.48 -2.54
C GLU A 254 -14.45 8.45 -3.64
N LEU A 255 -13.19 8.34 -4.06
CA LEU A 255 -12.61 9.20 -5.07
C LEU A 255 -13.09 8.82 -6.49
N LEU A 256 -13.05 7.54 -6.84
CA LEU A 256 -13.47 7.06 -8.16
C LEU A 256 -15.00 7.22 -8.39
N ALA A 257 -15.80 7.26 -7.33
CA ALA A 257 -17.23 7.57 -7.44
C ALA A 257 -17.48 9.03 -7.87
N ARG A 258 -16.47 9.92 -7.75
CA ARG A 258 -16.53 11.29 -8.28
C ARG A 258 -16.17 11.25 -9.75
N GLN A 259 -17.13 11.56 -10.62
CA GLN A 259 -16.97 11.49 -12.09
C GLN A 259 -15.75 12.27 -12.62
N GLU A 260 -15.36 13.34 -11.93
CA GLU A 260 -14.23 14.20 -12.28
C GLU A 260 -12.88 13.44 -12.23
N LEU A 261 -12.76 12.46 -11.31
CA LEU A 261 -11.52 11.69 -11.09
C LEU A 261 -11.53 10.33 -11.81
N SER A 262 -12.61 9.98 -12.47
CA SER A 262 -12.76 8.72 -13.22
C SER A 262 -13.10 8.96 -14.70
N SER A 263 -12.67 10.10 -15.24
CA SER A 263 -12.87 10.42 -16.65
C SER A 263 -12.25 9.34 -17.54
N GLY A 264 -13.00 8.85 -18.52
CA GLY A 264 -12.59 7.74 -19.40
C GLY A 264 -13.07 6.35 -18.96
N TRP A 265 -13.59 6.20 -17.76
CA TRP A 265 -14.18 4.93 -17.33
C TRP A 265 -15.64 4.79 -17.80
N THR A 266 -16.00 3.55 -18.17
CA THR A 266 -17.32 3.24 -18.71
C THR A 266 -18.42 3.27 -17.63
N GLU A 267 -19.70 3.31 -18.05
CA GLU A 267 -20.83 3.16 -17.12
C GLU A 267 -20.76 1.86 -16.31
N VAL A 268 -20.21 0.79 -16.91
CA VAL A 268 -20.01 -0.49 -16.22
C VAL A 268 -19.03 -0.34 -15.08
N ASN A 269 -17.88 0.32 -15.32
CA ASN A 269 -16.91 0.60 -14.27
C ASN A 269 -17.53 1.45 -13.16
N GLN A 270 -18.26 2.52 -13.51
CA GLN A 270 -18.92 3.39 -12.54
C GLN A 270 -19.97 2.65 -11.69
N ARG A 271 -20.72 1.70 -12.28
CA ARG A 271 -21.64 0.85 -11.54
C ARG A 271 -20.89 -0.03 -10.52
N LYS A 272 -19.80 -0.66 -10.96
CA LYS A 272 -18.95 -1.51 -10.10
C LYS A 272 -18.31 -0.71 -8.97
N ILE A 273 -17.85 0.51 -9.22
CA ILE A 273 -17.32 1.40 -8.19
C ILE A 273 -18.36 1.71 -7.13
N ARG A 274 -19.58 2.09 -7.54
CA ARG A 274 -20.68 2.34 -6.59
C ARG A 274 -21.01 1.10 -5.77
N GLN A 275 -21.10 -0.07 -6.39
CA GLN A 275 -21.32 -1.33 -5.68
C GLN A 275 -20.20 -1.61 -4.65
N GLY A 276 -18.95 -1.35 -5.01
CA GLY A 276 -17.81 -1.48 -4.10
C GLY A 276 -17.89 -0.49 -2.93
N LEU A 277 -18.25 0.76 -3.21
CA LEU A 277 -18.40 1.80 -2.18
C LEU A 277 -19.53 1.50 -1.20
N ASP A 278 -20.69 1.07 -1.72
CA ASP A 278 -21.86 0.75 -0.90
C ASP A 278 -21.57 -0.34 0.14
N GLY A 279 -20.71 -1.33 -0.20
CA GLY A 279 -20.31 -2.40 0.71
C GLY A 279 -19.13 -2.07 1.61
N ALA A 280 -18.27 -1.12 1.24
CA ALA A 280 -16.96 -0.91 1.86
C ALA A 280 -17.03 -0.60 3.36
N TYR A 281 -17.89 0.32 3.76
CA TYR A 281 -18.04 0.70 5.17
C TYR A 281 -18.71 -0.39 6.00
N THR A 282 -19.75 -1.05 5.47
CA THR A 282 -20.42 -2.18 6.14
C THR A 282 -19.47 -3.35 6.33
N ALA A 283 -18.63 -3.64 5.34
CA ALA A 283 -17.60 -4.70 5.45
C ALA A 283 -16.55 -4.35 6.50
N LEU A 284 -16.12 -3.07 6.56
CA LEU A 284 -15.17 -2.63 7.59
C LEU A 284 -15.78 -2.69 9.00
N GLU A 285 -17.05 -2.27 9.16
CA GLU A 285 -17.77 -2.35 10.43
C GLU A 285 -17.86 -3.80 10.92
N LEU A 286 -18.32 -4.71 10.07
CA LEU A 286 -18.38 -6.13 10.36
C LEU A 286 -17.01 -6.69 10.75
N ALA A 287 -15.97 -6.38 9.99
CA ALA A 287 -14.61 -6.84 10.25
C ALA A 287 -14.09 -6.34 11.61
N PHE A 288 -14.36 -5.07 11.93
CA PHE A 288 -13.94 -4.46 13.19
C PHE A 288 -14.69 -5.03 14.39
N GLU A 289 -16.02 -5.20 14.30
CA GLU A 289 -16.85 -5.82 15.35
C GLU A 289 -16.46 -7.27 15.63
N LYS A 290 -16.11 -8.03 14.59
CA LYS A 290 -15.61 -9.42 14.71
C LYS A 290 -14.18 -9.50 15.26
N GLY A 291 -13.44 -8.38 15.31
CA GLY A 291 -12.06 -8.34 15.81
C GLY A 291 -11.03 -8.87 14.82
N LEU A 292 -11.28 -8.75 13.51
CA LEU A 292 -10.32 -9.10 12.48
C LEU A 292 -9.05 -8.22 12.56
N ARG A 293 -7.93 -8.73 12.08
CA ARG A 293 -6.69 -7.93 11.95
C ARG A 293 -6.82 -7.02 10.73
N ILE A 294 -7.03 -5.75 10.98
CA ILE A 294 -7.26 -4.75 9.93
C ILE A 294 -6.00 -3.90 9.75
N GLY A 295 -5.43 -3.93 8.55
CA GLY A 295 -4.40 -3.01 8.09
C GLY A 295 -5.01 -1.77 7.43
N SER A 296 -4.16 -0.94 6.82
CA SER A 296 -4.57 0.26 6.09
C SER A 296 -3.85 0.31 4.75
N GLY A 297 -4.60 0.47 3.68
CA GLY A 297 -4.10 0.60 2.32
C GLY A 297 -4.98 1.55 1.52
N SER A 298 -4.38 2.43 0.74
CA SER A 298 -5.11 3.49 0.06
C SER A 298 -5.65 3.09 -1.32
N ASP A 299 -4.89 2.31 -2.07
CA ASP A 299 -5.22 1.91 -3.46
C ASP A 299 -5.55 3.09 -4.39
N VAL A 300 -5.02 4.28 -4.09
CA VAL A 300 -5.23 5.45 -4.93
C VAL A 300 -4.33 5.43 -6.15
N LEU A 301 -4.87 5.86 -7.29
CA LEU A 301 -4.25 5.76 -8.61
C LEU A 301 -4.11 7.16 -9.23
N ALA A 302 -3.16 7.32 -10.14
CA ALA A 302 -2.98 8.51 -10.96
C ALA A 302 -3.03 9.82 -10.13
N GLU A 303 -3.82 10.79 -10.54
CA GLU A 303 -3.96 12.09 -9.88
C GLU A 303 -4.54 12.04 -8.45
N MET A 304 -5.09 10.90 -8.04
CA MET A 304 -5.57 10.67 -6.67
C MET A 304 -4.45 10.35 -5.68
N GLN A 305 -3.25 10.03 -6.13
CA GLN A 305 -2.09 9.62 -5.30
C GLN A 305 -1.82 10.55 -4.10
N PRO A 306 -1.93 11.89 -4.21
CA PRO A 306 -1.72 12.79 -3.06
C PRO A 306 -2.73 12.63 -1.93
N LEU A 307 -3.86 11.94 -2.18
CA LEU A 307 -4.97 11.80 -1.23
C LEU A 307 -4.91 10.51 -0.41
N LYS A 308 -3.85 9.69 -0.55
CA LYS A 308 -3.69 8.39 0.12
C LYS A 308 -3.91 8.42 1.63
N GLY A 309 -3.42 9.44 2.31
CA GLY A 309 -3.58 9.58 3.77
C GLY A 309 -5.02 9.74 4.25
N ARG A 310 -5.98 10.05 3.36
CA ARG A 310 -7.40 10.12 3.70
C ARG A 310 -8.01 8.76 4.03
N GLU A 311 -7.37 7.65 3.63
CA GLU A 311 -7.81 6.30 4.02
C GLU A 311 -7.89 6.16 5.54
N ILE A 312 -6.93 6.75 6.28
CA ILE A 312 -6.92 6.71 7.74
C ILE A 312 -8.18 7.39 8.32
N ALA A 313 -8.60 8.50 7.72
CA ALA A 313 -9.84 9.17 8.12
C ALA A 313 -11.10 8.37 7.74
N CYS A 314 -11.10 7.68 6.59
CA CYS A 314 -12.20 6.78 6.23
C CYS A 314 -12.33 5.64 7.24
N GLN A 315 -11.24 4.99 7.60
CA GLN A 315 -11.23 3.94 8.62
C GLN A 315 -11.63 4.48 10.01
N ALA A 316 -11.18 5.69 10.36
CA ALA A 316 -11.47 6.29 11.66
C ALA A 316 -12.98 6.56 11.89
N ARG A 317 -13.77 6.75 10.83
CA ARG A 317 -15.23 6.89 10.93
C ARG A 317 -15.90 5.64 11.51
N VAL A 318 -15.31 4.48 11.33
CA VAL A 318 -15.83 3.18 11.80
C VAL A 318 -15.08 2.73 13.05
N MET A 319 -13.75 2.72 12.99
CA MET A 319 -12.90 2.09 14.01
C MET A 319 -12.47 3.07 15.11
N GLY A 320 -12.69 4.37 14.93
CA GLY A 320 -12.08 5.42 15.74
C GLY A 320 -10.63 5.72 15.36
N ALA A 321 -10.18 6.94 15.67
CA ALA A 321 -8.88 7.45 15.21
C ALA A 321 -7.68 6.60 15.66
N MET A 322 -7.65 6.16 16.92
CA MET A 322 -6.53 5.36 17.45
C MET A 322 -6.40 4.02 16.69
N ALA A 323 -7.52 3.32 16.47
CA ALA A 323 -7.48 2.03 15.76
C ALA A 323 -7.05 2.20 14.30
N ALA A 324 -7.51 3.25 13.61
CA ALA A 324 -7.10 3.57 12.24
C ALA A 324 -5.60 3.92 12.14
N ILE A 325 -5.07 4.68 13.09
CA ILE A 325 -3.62 4.99 13.16
C ILE A 325 -2.82 3.72 13.44
N VAL A 326 -3.29 2.85 14.33
CA VAL A 326 -2.65 1.56 14.61
C VAL A 326 -2.67 0.67 13.37
N ALA A 327 -3.76 0.66 12.59
CA ALA A 327 -3.85 -0.04 11.31
C ALA A 327 -2.79 0.46 10.31
N ALA A 328 -2.63 1.78 10.18
CA ALA A 328 -1.67 2.44 9.28
C ALA A 328 -0.22 2.47 9.82
N THR A 329 0.07 1.82 10.95
CA THR A 329 1.41 1.77 11.55
C THR A 329 1.76 0.36 12.01
N ARG A 330 1.43 -0.01 13.24
CA ARG A 330 1.78 -1.29 13.86
C ARG A 330 1.21 -2.49 13.10
N THR A 331 -0.10 -2.48 12.82
CA THR A 331 -0.74 -3.64 12.16
C THR A 331 -0.20 -3.86 10.75
N ASN A 332 0.05 -2.77 9.99
CA ASN A 332 0.70 -2.89 8.69
C ASN A 332 2.14 -3.43 8.80
N ALA A 333 2.89 -3.02 9.83
CA ALA A 333 4.23 -3.58 10.06
C ALA A 333 4.18 -5.09 10.38
N GLU A 334 3.18 -5.53 11.17
CA GLU A 334 2.94 -6.95 11.46
C GLU A 334 2.56 -7.73 10.18
N LEU A 335 1.60 -7.18 9.39
CA LEU A 335 1.18 -7.74 8.10
C LEU A 335 2.38 -7.95 7.18
N MET A 336 3.24 -6.94 7.06
CA MET A 336 4.41 -6.94 6.18
C MET A 336 5.61 -7.70 6.75
N LYS A 337 5.50 -8.30 7.95
CA LYS A 337 6.58 -9.03 8.66
C LYS A 337 7.79 -8.15 9.00
N ILE A 338 7.59 -6.87 9.25
CA ILE A 338 8.64 -5.89 9.59
C ILE A 338 8.43 -5.22 10.96
N ALA A 339 7.55 -5.76 11.80
CA ALA A 339 7.18 -5.17 13.09
C ALA A 339 8.35 -5.10 14.09
N SER A 340 9.39 -5.91 13.92
CA SER A 340 10.63 -5.80 14.69
C SER A 340 11.43 -4.54 14.38
N GLU A 341 11.25 -3.94 13.19
CA GLU A 341 12.03 -2.82 12.71
C GLU A 341 11.29 -1.48 12.78
N VAL A 342 9.98 -1.46 12.46
CA VAL A 342 9.18 -0.23 12.31
C VAL A 342 7.75 -0.40 12.86
N GLY A 343 6.92 0.65 12.72
CA GLY A 343 5.49 0.64 13.03
C GLY A 343 5.12 1.13 14.42
N THR A 344 6.07 1.28 15.33
CA THR A 344 5.87 1.84 16.67
C THR A 344 7.06 2.70 17.10
N VAL A 345 6.83 3.59 18.08
CA VAL A 345 7.92 4.36 18.72
C VAL A 345 8.39 3.56 19.93
N GLU A 346 9.39 2.70 19.71
CA GLU A 346 9.97 1.81 20.74
C GLU A 346 11.47 1.78 20.63
N GLU A 347 12.15 1.62 21.78
CA GLU A 347 13.62 1.50 21.82
C GLU A 347 14.10 0.28 21.01
N GLY A 348 15.15 0.47 20.25
CA GLY A 348 15.72 -0.54 19.35
C GLY A 348 15.19 -0.51 17.93
N LYS A 349 14.00 0.03 17.67
CA LYS A 349 13.42 0.15 16.32
C LYS A 349 14.06 1.27 15.50
N GLN A 350 13.91 1.20 14.21
CA GLN A 350 14.29 2.27 13.28
C GLN A 350 13.58 3.57 13.66
N ALA A 351 14.29 4.68 13.61
CA ALA A 351 13.69 5.98 13.83
C ALA A 351 13.00 6.48 12.54
N ASP A 352 11.94 5.75 12.15
CA ASP A 352 10.99 6.12 11.11
C ASP A 352 9.83 6.85 11.79
N LEU A 353 9.84 8.18 11.74
CA LEU A 353 9.02 9.04 12.58
C LEU A 353 8.45 10.20 11.75
N ILE A 354 7.28 10.68 12.16
CA ILE A 354 6.71 11.92 11.64
C ILE A 354 6.31 12.85 12.78
N VAL A 355 6.38 14.15 12.51
CA VAL A 355 5.82 15.19 13.38
C VAL A 355 4.66 15.84 12.64
N VAL A 356 3.48 15.80 13.25
CA VAL A 356 2.22 16.28 12.68
C VAL A 356 1.74 17.53 13.42
N ASP A 357 1.31 18.54 12.67
CA ASP A 357 0.75 19.77 13.18
C ASP A 357 -0.73 19.58 13.52
N GLY A 358 -1.02 19.35 14.79
CA GLY A 358 -2.35 19.11 15.33
C GLY A 358 -2.45 17.80 16.14
N ASP A 359 -3.69 17.45 16.47
CA ASP A 359 -4.03 16.23 17.20
C ASP A 359 -4.69 15.20 16.26
N PRO A 360 -3.97 14.17 15.80
CA PRO A 360 -4.51 13.16 14.89
C PRO A 360 -5.54 12.23 15.55
N LEU A 361 -5.63 12.22 16.88
CA LEU A 361 -6.67 11.47 17.58
C LEU A 361 -8.01 12.23 17.61
N GLY A 362 -7.95 13.55 17.69
CA GLY A 362 -9.13 14.40 17.62
C GLY A 362 -9.56 14.71 16.17
N GLN A 363 -8.62 14.73 15.25
CA GLN A 363 -8.85 15.10 13.84
C GLN A 363 -7.99 14.22 12.93
N PRO A 364 -8.38 12.95 12.68
CA PRO A 364 -7.59 12.03 11.86
C PRO A 364 -7.42 12.49 10.40
N GLU A 365 -8.28 13.39 9.92
CA GLU A 365 -8.22 13.99 8.58
C GLU A 365 -6.89 14.73 8.30
N ILE A 366 -6.23 15.23 9.34
CA ILE A 366 -4.94 15.93 9.19
C ILE A 366 -3.85 15.03 8.63
N LEU A 367 -3.94 13.70 8.79
CA LEU A 367 -3.02 12.73 8.22
C LEU A 367 -3.20 12.57 6.69
N GLY A 368 -4.28 13.11 6.14
CA GLY A 368 -4.53 13.22 4.69
C GLY A 368 -4.00 14.51 4.07
N ASP A 369 -3.38 15.40 4.86
CA ASP A 369 -2.80 16.66 4.40
C ASP A 369 -1.27 16.66 4.59
N ALA A 370 -0.54 16.51 3.49
CA ALA A 370 0.92 16.51 3.51
C ALA A 370 1.54 17.81 4.09
N GLN A 371 0.80 18.94 4.12
CA GLN A 371 1.25 20.19 4.73
C GLN A 371 1.19 20.14 6.26
N LYS A 372 0.35 19.27 6.82
CA LYS A 372 0.28 19.01 8.27
C LYS A 372 1.41 18.09 8.75
N VAL A 373 2.04 17.35 7.88
CA VAL A 373 3.25 16.57 8.18
C VAL A 373 4.45 17.50 8.13
N ARG A 374 4.87 18.03 9.28
CA ARG A 374 5.90 19.07 9.40
C ARG A 374 7.31 18.54 9.31
N LEU A 375 7.52 17.29 9.76
CA LEU A 375 8.81 16.61 9.70
C LEU A 375 8.61 15.14 9.35
N VAL A 376 9.49 14.63 8.51
CA VAL A 376 9.63 13.19 8.26
C VAL A 376 11.08 12.79 8.56
N CYS A 377 11.22 11.79 9.41
CA CYS A 377 12.49 11.15 9.73
C CYS A 377 12.43 9.70 9.22
N LEU A 378 13.40 9.30 8.41
CA LEU A 378 13.54 7.97 7.87
C LEU A 378 14.91 7.39 8.25
N GLY A 379 14.91 6.29 9.00
CA GLY A 379 16.15 5.69 9.50
C GLY A 379 17.01 6.69 10.27
N GLY A 380 16.41 7.54 11.11
CA GLY A 380 17.09 8.55 11.91
C GLY A 380 17.54 9.81 11.15
N ARG A 381 17.30 9.89 9.85
CA ARG A 381 17.64 11.08 9.04
C ARG A 381 16.38 11.91 8.77
N VAL A 382 16.46 13.21 9.03
CA VAL A 382 15.41 14.15 8.62
C VAL A 382 15.43 14.27 7.10
N VAL A 383 14.34 13.86 6.44
CA VAL A 383 14.20 13.87 4.97
C VAL A 383 13.19 14.90 4.49
N LYS A 384 12.34 15.41 5.38
CA LYS A 384 11.45 16.55 5.18
C LYS A 384 11.39 17.39 6.45
N GLU A 385 11.46 18.72 6.31
CA GLU A 385 11.24 19.69 7.38
C GLU A 385 10.61 20.96 6.78
N LEU A 386 9.43 21.37 7.27
CA LEU A 386 8.70 22.53 6.78
C LEU A 386 8.93 23.81 7.63
N ASP A 387 9.47 23.67 8.85
CA ASP A 387 9.63 24.76 9.80
C ASP A 387 11.10 25.11 10.09
N GLY A 388 11.79 25.48 9.12
CA GLY A 388 13.15 25.96 9.35
C GLY A 388 13.72 26.44 8.03
N GLY A 389 13.94 27.72 7.88
CA GLY A 389 14.51 28.34 6.70
C GLY A 389 15.97 27.91 6.41
N ARG A 390 16.21 26.62 6.41
CA ARG A 390 17.38 25.95 5.86
C ARG A 390 16.89 24.89 4.88
N GLU A 391 16.91 25.25 3.60
CA GLU A 391 17.06 24.23 2.57
C GLU A 391 18.15 23.28 3.04
N LEU A 392 17.77 21.99 3.19
CA LEU A 392 18.77 20.94 3.39
C LEU A 392 19.70 21.00 2.17
N SER A 393 20.81 21.72 2.28
CA SER A 393 21.85 21.71 1.26
C SER A 393 22.15 20.25 0.95
N ARG A 394 22.03 19.87 -0.31
CA ARG A 394 22.43 18.57 -0.84
C ARG A 394 23.80 18.24 -0.23
N ALA A 395 23.82 17.30 0.69
CA ALA A 395 25.07 16.78 1.22
C ALA A 395 25.85 16.24 0.04
N GLY A 396 26.95 16.89 -0.24
CA GLY A 396 27.78 16.65 -1.39
C GLY A 396 28.22 15.20 -1.47
N SER A 397 28.23 14.73 -2.68
CA SER A 397 29.07 13.64 -3.15
C SER A 397 30.49 13.83 -2.63
N GLN A 398 30.90 13.04 -1.66
CA GLN A 398 32.30 12.74 -1.43
C GLN A 398 32.49 11.22 -1.47
N ARG A 399 33.03 10.80 -2.62
CA ARG A 399 33.87 9.66 -3.00
C ARG A 399 33.52 8.27 -2.46
#